data_75ec45032a7967605f9a2989c6589b60
#
_entry.id   75ec45032a7967605f9a2989c6589b60
#
_cell.length_a   1.000
_cell.length_b   1.000
_cell.length_c   1.000
_cell.angle_alpha   90.00
_cell.angle_beta   90.00
_cell.angle_gamma   90.00
#
_symmetry.space_group_name_H-M   'P 1'
#
loop_
_entity.id
_entity.type
_entity.pdbx_description
1 polymer ?
#
loop_
_entity_poly.entity_id
_entity_poly.type
_entity_poly.pdbx_seq_one_letter_code
_entity_poly.pdbx_strand_id
1 'polypeptide(L)'
;MPHPTAYVFRSAEDTLTFCYDAARESRNGDTWHIPQTLEDTAPWAMEEIKKIVIAPSFADHRPTSTARWFRHLGNLTTIEGLEHLNTSCVTDMSEMFGYSNGLTTLDLSHFDTSCVTNMRFMFCDCSSLTTLDLSQFDTSKVEDMCRMFSGCEGLTTLDVSHFDTSKVEDMNYMFSGCESLTSLDLSCFYTPCVTDMNSMFSDCSALTTLNLSHFDTSKVKNMDYMFYRCESLISLDLSHFDTSQVTNMGFMFHDCTSLTSLDLSHFDTSKVGWMSNMFYKCESLPSLDVSHFDTSQMDDMTSVFCGCSALTSLDLSHFDTSKVEHMSWMFEDCTSLTTLDLSHFDTSMVEDMNEMFKNCTSLTTLDVSHFNTSKVEGMEKMFSGCSALTSLDLSHFDTSMVRNMCDMFSGCSALTTLDVSNFCVYKITYKSGMFEGCTSLQGVDLSRFQA
;
A
#
# COMPACT_ATOMS: atom_id res chain seq x y z
N MET A 1 -42.43 -5.06 38.82
CA MET A 1 -41.38 -4.04 38.67
C MET A 1 -41.01 -4.01 37.20
N PRO A 2 -40.78 -2.87 36.59
CA PRO A 2 -40.29 -2.87 35.22
C PRO A 2 -38.98 -3.64 35.14
N HIS A 3 -38.80 -4.40 34.06
CA HIS A 3 -37.55 -5.16 33.83
C HIS A 3 -36.41 -4.22 33.47
N PRO A 4 -35.17 -4.49 33.90
CA PRO A 4 -34.02 -3.70 33.49
C PRO A 4 -33.83 -3.81 31.97
N THR A 5 -33.44 -2.69 31.35
CA THR A 5 -33.13 -2.58 29.94
C THR A 5 -31.79 -1.89 29.77
N ALA A 6 -31.02 -2.30 28.74
CA ALA A 6 -29.81 -1.61 28.37
C ALA A 6 -30.12 -0.40 27.49
N TYR A 7 -29.53 0.76 27.83
CA TYR A 7 -29.71 2.01 27.09
C TYR A 7 -28.56 2.99 27.36
N VAL A 8 -28.47 3.99 26.49
CA VAL A 8 -27.53 5.11 26.64
C VAL A 8 -28.36 6.38 26.89
N PHE A 9 -27.89 7.25 27.73
CA PHE A 9 -28.47 8.58 27.88
C PHE A 9 -27.38 9.65 27.93
N ARG A 10 -27.74 10.86 27.47
CA ARG A 10 -26.88 12.04 27.58
C ARG A 10 -26.97 12.59 28.99
N SER A 11 -25.98 12.33 29.83
CA SER A 11 -25.93 12.74 31.22
C SER A 11 -25.40 14.16 31.42
N ALA A 12 -24.64 14.68 30.43
CA ALA A 12 -24.19 16.06 30.30
C ALA A 12 -24.05 16.44 28.83
N GLU A 13 -23.77 17.67 28.49
CA GLU A 13 -23.69 18.17 27.09
C GLU A 13 -22.74 17.34 26.23
N ASP A 14 -21.59 16.90 26.78
CA ASP A 14 -20.54 16.16 26.11
C ASP A 14 -20.31 14.75 26.69
N THR A 15 -21.28 14.23 27.48
CA THR A 15 -21.12 12.96 28.22
C THR A 15 -22.27 12.00 27.95
N LEU A 16 -21.93 10.77 27.53
CA LEU A 16 -22.87 9.66 27.42
C LEU A 16 -22.68 8.67 28.57
N THR A 17 -23.80 8.18 29.13
CA THR A 17 -23.79 7.15 30.16
C THR A 17 -24.54 5.90 29.70
N PHE A 18 -23.87 4.75 29.75
CA PHE A 18 -24.43 3.45 29.47
C PHE A 18 -24.99 2.85 30.75
N CYS A 19 -26.25 2.44 30.75
CA CYS A 19 -26.98 1.92 31.92
C CYS A 19 -27.72 0.64 31.60
N TYR A 20 -27.87 -0.22 32.61
CA TYR A 20 -28.75 -1.38 32.59
C TYR A 20 -29.64 -1.38 33.82
N ASP A 21 -30.77 -0.69 33.76
CA ASP A 21 -31.72 -0.56 34.85
C ASP A 21 -33.15 -0.31 34.35
N ALA A 22 -34.07 -0.12 35.25
CA ALA A 22 -35.48 0.16 34.98
C ALA A 22 -35.81 1.68 34.95
N ALA A 23 -34.81 2.55 34.97
CA ALA A 23 -35.00 3.99 35.13
C ALA A 23 -35.06 4.77 33.80
N ARG A 24 -34.96 4.13 32.64
CA ARG A 24 -34.88 4.78 31.34
C ARG A 24 -35.94 5.87 31.13
N GLU A 25 -37.21 5.53 31.38
CA GLU A 25 -38.33 6.47 31.17
C GLU A 25 -38.34 7.66 32.16
N SER A 26 -37.63 7.54 33.27
CA SER A 26 -37.52 8.59 34.29
C SER A 26 -36.28 9.48 34.08
N ARG A 27 -35.42 9.21 33.13
CA ARG A 27 -34.24 10.01 32.78
C ARG A 27 -34.66 11.34 32.11
N ASN A 28 -34.07 12.42 32.56
CA ASN A 28 -34.22 13.72 31.89
C ASN A 28 -33.15 13.81 30.79
N GLY A 29 -33.56 14.00 29.54
CA GLY A 29 -32.68 14.16 28.40
C GLY A 29 -32.84 13.03 27.36
N ASP A 30 -31.98 13.06 26.33
CA ASP A 30 -32.04 12.12 25.26
C ASP A 30 -31.60 10.73 25.72
N THR A 31 -32.38 9.72 25.37
CA THR A 31 -32.07 8.30 25.62
C THR A 31 -32.18 7.47 24.35
N TRP A 32 -31.22 6.57 24.17
CA TRP A 32 -31.15 5.70 22.98
C TRP A 32 -31.11 4.23 23.37
N HIS A 33 -31.58 3.38 22.48
CA HIS A 33 -31.30 1.95 22.54
C HIS A 33 -29.85 1.70 22.12
N ILE A 34 -29.24 0.68 22.71
CA ILE A 34 -27.91 0.24 22.32
C ILE A 34 -28.03 -0.53 21.00
N PRO A 35 -27.18 -0.23 19.99
CA PRO A 35 -27.09 -1.01 18.78
C PRO A 35 -26.84 -2.49 19.06
N GLN A 36 -27.53 -3.37 18.35
CA GLN A 36 -27.42 -4.81 18.52
C GLN A 36 -26.82 -5.50 17.30
N THR A 37 -26.78 -4.83 16.14
CA THR A 37 -26.31 -5.36 14.86
C THR A 37 -25.43 -4.34 14.14
N LEU A 38 -24.66 -4.79 13.16
CA LEU A 38 -23.86 -3.92 12.29
C LEU A 38 -24.69 -2.95 11.45
N GLU A 39 -25.97 -3.25 11.21
CA GLU A 39 -26.88 -2.37 10.47
C GLU A 39 -27.35 -1.19 11.33
N ASP A 40 -27.31 -1.35 12.65
CA ASP A 40 -27.67 -0.31 13.59
C ASP A 40 -26.54 0.71 13.72
N THR A 41 -26.78 1.95 13.37
CA THR A 41 -25.84 3.05 13.66
C THR A 41 -26.05 3.55 15.07
N ALA A 42 -24.97 3.79 15.80
CA ALA A 42 -25.04 4.45 17.12
C ALA A 42 -25.61 5.86 16.92
N PRO A 43 -26.77 6.19 17.47
CA PRO A 43 -27.44 7.49 17.21
C PRO A 43 -26.63 8.70 17.68
N TRP A 44 -25.62 8.48 18.54
CA TRP A 44 -24.72 9.50 19.10
C TRP A 44 -23.40 9.62 18.34
N ALA A 45 -23.17 8.85 17.27
CA ALA A 45 -21.87 8.78 16.56
C ALA A 45 -21.42 10.08 15.90
N MET A 46 -22.26 11.08 15.76
CA MET A 46 -21.94 12.38 15.16
C MET A 46 -21.98 13.52 16.20
N GLU A 47 -22.01 13.18 17.47
CA GLU A 47 -22.15 14.14 18.55
C GLU A 47 -20.80 14.63 19.09
N GLU A 48 -20.74 15.83 19.65
CA GLU A 48 -19.56 16.43 20.30
C GLU A 48 -19.25 15.75 21.64
N ILE A 49 -19.17 14.43 21.67
CA ILE A 49 -18.96 13.62 22.88
C ILE A 49 -17.48 13.57 23.24
N LYS A 50 -17.14 13.94 24.46
CA LYS A 50 -15.79 13.90 25.03
C LYS A 50 -15.61 12.80 26.06
N LYS A 51 -16.69 12.37 26.68
CA LYS A 51 -16.65 11.40 27.76
C LYS A 51 -17.76 10.36 27.64
N ILE A 52 -17.38 9.11 27.91
CA ILE A 52 -18.32 7.99 28.12
C ILE A 52 -18.17 7.47 29.54
N VAL A 53 -19.29 7.11 30.14
CA VAL A 53 -19.36 6.45 31.45
C VAL A 53 -20.15 5.15 31.31
N ILE A 54 -19.54 4.05 31.66
CA ILE A 54 -20.24 2.75 31.80
C ILE A 54 -20.64 2.63 33.26
N ALA A 55 -21.94 2.76 33.54
CA ALA A 55 -22.45 2.72 34.93
C ALA A 55 -22.27 1.32 35.55
N PRO A 56 -22.07 1.21 36.87
CA PRO A 56 -21.96 -0.08 37.56
C PRO A 56 -23.15 -1.03 37.32
N SER A 57 -24.35 -0.48 37.07
CA SER A 57 -25.53 -1.29 36.70
C SER A 57 -25.36 -2.07 35.39
N PHE A 58 -24.42 -1.63 34.53
CA PHE A 58 -24.16 -2.26 33.23
C PHE A 58 -23.45 -3.63 33.36
N ALA A 59 -22.83 -3.89 34.53
CA ALA A 59 -22.13 -5.17 34.78
C ALA A 59 -23.03 -6.41 34.71
N ASP A 60 -24.35 -6.26 34.83
CA ASP A 60 -25.31 -7.35 34.69
C ASP A 60 -25.79 -7.55 33.26
N HIS A 61 -25.51 -6.62 32.35
CA HIS A 61 -25.82 -6.76 30.93
C HIS A 61 -24.83 -7.71 30.25
N ARG A 62 -25.30 -8.51 29.31
CA ARG A 62 -24.52 -9.48 28.54
C ARG A 62 -24.76 -9.22 27.05
N PRO A 63 -24.10 -8.23 26.45
CA PRO A 63 -24.21 -7.98 25.03
C PRO A 63 -23.61 -9.14 24.23
N THR A 64 -24.17 -9.43 23.06
CA THR A 64 -23.60 -10.35 22.08
C THR A 64 -22.77 -9.61 21.02
N SER A 65 -22.95 -8.29 20.90
CA SER A 65 -22.18 -7.43 20.02
C SER A 65 -21.91 -6.10 20.72
N THR A 66 -20.70 -5.56 20.53
CA THR A 66 -20.30 -4.19 20.88
C THR A 66 -19.89 -3.40 19.63
N ALA A 67 -20.24 -3.95 18.45
CA ALA A 67 -19.88 -3.33 17.19
C ALA A 67 -20.34 -1.88 17.11
N ARG A 68 -19.41 -0.98 16.71
CA ARG A 68 -19.64 0.46 16.52
C ARG A 68 -20.06 1.26 17.74
N TRP A 69 -20.00 0.72 18.95
CA TRP A 69 -20.52 1.45 20.13
C TRP A 69 -19.85 2.80 20.37
N PHE A 70 -18.57 2.91 20.12
CA PHE A 70 -17.78 4.14 20.32
C PHE A 70 -17.16 4.64 19.01
N ARG A 71 -17.74 4.26 17.89
CA ARG A 71 -17.27 4.62 16.55
C ARG A 71 -17.55 6.10 16.24
N HIS A 72 -16.62 6.75 15.50
CA HIS A 72 -16.73 8.14 15.03
C HIS A 72 -16.87 9.19 16.13
N LEU A 73 -16.37 8.90 17.32
CA LEU A 73 -16.32 9.86 18.43
C LEU A 73 -14.96 10.57 18.44
N GLY A 74 -14.68 11.39 17.42
CA GLY A 74 -13.38 12.04 17.23
C GLY A 74 -12.93 12.95 18.38
N ASN A 75 -13.87 13.47 19.20
CA ASN A 75 -13.58 14.27 20.37
C ASN A 75 -13.53 13.48 21.68
N LEU A 76 -13.77 12.17 21.64
CA LEU A 76 -13.77 11.29 22.80
C LEU A 76 -12.36 11.17 23.38
N THR A 77 -12.16 11.62 24.62
CA THR A 77 -10.87 11.55 25.32
C THR A 77 -10.87 10.60 26.51
N THR A 78 -12.05 10.26 27.02
CA THR A 78 -12.15 9.50 28.27
C THR A 78 -13.32 8.52 28.25
N ILE A 79 -13.05 7.27 28.61
CA ILE A 79 -14.06 6.25 28.88
C ILE A 79 -13.85 5.75 30.30
N GLU A 80 -14.82 6.00 31.18
CA GLU A 80 -14.81 5.54 32.57
C GLU A 80 -15.72 4.33 32.76
N GLY A 81 -15.31 3.40 33.61
CA GLY A 81 -16.13 2.24 34.00
C GLY A 81 -16.13 1.12 32.96
N LEU A 82 -15.13 1.04 32.07
CA LEU A 82 -14.99 -0.08 31.12
C LEU A 82 -14.99 -1.45 31.82
N GLU A 83 -14.53 -1.53 33.08
CA GLU A 83 -14.59 -2.71 33.93
C GLU A 83 -16.02 -3.20 34.22
N HIS A 84 -17.03 -2.38 33.98
CA HIS A 84 -18.43 -2.74 34.07
C HIS A 84 -19.04 -3.25 32.76
N LEU A 85 -18.28 -3.22 31.66
CA LEU A 85 -18.71 -3.80 30.40
C LEU A 85 -18.35 -5.28 30.35
N ASN A 86 -19.36 -6.13 30.52
CA ASN A 86 -19.15 -7.57 30.46
C ASN A 86 -19.14 -8.06 29.00
N THR A 87 -17.97 -8.43 28.50
CA THR A 87 -17.76 -8.86 27.11
C THR A 87 -17.78 -10.39 26.92
N SER A 88 -18.03 -11.18 27.96
CA SER A 88 -17.92 -12.66 27.92
C SER A 88 -18.83 -13.38 26.91
N CYS A 89 -19.87 -12.70 26.43
CA CYS A 89 -20.78 -13.22 25.40
C CYS A 89 -20.65 -12.52 24.04
N VAL A 90 -19.72 -11.57 23.93
CA VAL A 90 -19.55 -10.79 22.71
C VAL A 90 -18.85 -11.65 21.63
N THR A 91 -19.47 -11.71 20.47
CA THR A 91 -18.91 -12.39 19.28
C THR A 91 -18.44 -11.39 18.23
N ASP A 92 -18.91 -10.14 18.29
CA ASP A 92 -18.59 -9.11 17.30
C ASP A 92 -18.18 -7.82 18.01
N MET A 93 -16.89 -7.42 17.84
CA MET A 93 -16.28 -6.17 18.31
C MET A 93 -15.90 -5.24 17.16
N SER A 94 -16.44 -5.49 15.96
CA SER A 94 -16.06 -4.72 14.79
C SER A 94 -16.32 -3.23 14.95
N GLU A 95 -15.35 -2.40 14.54
CA GLU A 95 -15.42 -0.94 14.57
C GLU A 95 -15.69 -0.34 15.96
N MET A 96 -15.50 -1.10 17.06
CA MET A 96 -15.93 -0.69 18.40
C MET A 96 -15.39 0.69 18.80
N PHE A 97 -14.11 0.98 18.51
CA PHE A 97 -13.46 2.26 18.80
C PHE A 97 -13.06 3.01 17.51
N GLY A 98 -13.41 2.48 16.35
CA GLY A 98 -12.95 3.02 15.05
C GLY A 98 -13.28 4.51 14.89
N TYR A 99 -12.30 5.27 14.34
CA TYR A 99 -12.40 6.71 14.11
C TYR A 99 -12.56 7.57 15.36
N SER A 100 -12.11 7.06 16.52
CA SER A 100 -12.14 7.80 17.80
C SER A 100 -10.77 8.43 18.08
N ASN A 101 -10.42 9.41 17.24
CA ASN A 101 -9.09 10.04 17.17
C ASN A 101 -8.67 10.77 18.45
N GLY A 102 -9.59 11.10 19.35
CA GLY A 102 -9.28 11.79 20.61
C GLY A 102 -8.77 10.87 21.72
N LEU A 103 -8.91 9.55 21.58
CA LEU A 103 -8.44 8.58 22.58
C LEU A 103 -6.91 8.47 22.55
N THR A 104 -6.25 8.75 23.68
CA THR A 104 -4.78 8.62 23.83
C THR A 104 -4.37 7.32 24.52
N THR A 105 -5.22 6.81 25.37
CA THR A 105 -5.04 5.55 26.12
C THR A 105 -6.37 4.85 26.28
N LEU A 106 -6.35 3.52 26.44
CA LEU A 106 -7.54 2.71 26.60
C LEU A 106 -7.22 1.51 27.52
N ASP A 107 -7.99 1.37 28.62
CA ASP A 107 -7.84 0.22 29.53
C ASP A 107 -8.81 -0.90 29.11
N LEU A 108 -8.27 -1.96 28.54
CA LEU A 108 -9.01 -3.15 28.08
C LEU A 108 -8.73 -4.40 28.94
N SER A 109 -8.09 -4.23 30.09
CA SER A 109 -7.65 -5.35 30.96
C SER A 109 -8.78 -6.25 31.45
N HIS A 110 -10.03 -5.77 31.37
CA HIS A 110 -11.22 -6.51 31.80
C HIS A 110 -12.00 -7.16 30.64
N PHE A 111 -11.51 -7.00 29.39
CA PHE A 111 -12.18 -7.58 28.24
C PHE A 111 -11.96 -9.09 28.16
N ASP A 112 -13.04 -9.83 28.10
CA ASP A 112 -13.05 -11.24 27.73
C ASP A 112 -13.39 -11.34 26.24
N THR A 113 -12.40 -11.71 25.43
CA THR A 113 -12.54 -11.84 23.97
C THR A 113 -12.64 -13.30 23.50
N SER A 114 -12.74 -14.25 24.43
CA SER A 114 -12.74 -15.71 24.13
C SER A 114 -13.88 -16.22 23.26
N CYS A 115 -14.91 -15.38 23.03
CA CYS A 115 -16.01 -15.67 22.13
C CYS A 115 -16.01 -14.83 20.85
N VAL A 116 -15.07 -13.89 20.71
CA VAL A 116 -15.05 -12.95 19.57
C VAL A 116 -14.56 -13.64 18.31
N THR A 117 -15.32 -13.47 17.23
CA THR A 117 -14.99 -13.96 15.88
C THR A 117 -14.66 -12.82 14.92
N ASN A 118 -15.06 -11.58 15.23
CA ASN A 118 -14.90 -10.43 14.36
C ASN A 118 -14.32 -9.24 15.12
N MET A 119 -13.09 -8.81 14.72
CA MET A 119 -12.38 -7.63 15.25
C MET A 119 -12.04 -6.60 14.16
N ARG A 120 -12.69 -6.70 12.99
CA ARG A 120 -12.38 -5.80 11.88
C ARG A 120 -12.56 -4.34 12.29
N PHE A 121 -11.62 -3.46 11.89
CA PHE A 121 -11.65 -2.01 12.16
C PHE A 121 -11.74 -1.64 13.65
N MET A 122 -11.47 -2.56 14.60
CA MET A 122 -11.75 -2.31 16.02
C MET A 122 -11.12 -1.02 16.55
N PHE A 123 -9.89 -0.70 16.12
CA PHE A 123 -9.15 0.51 16.49
C PHE A 123 -8.78 1.38 15.27
N CYS A 124 -9.45 1.15 14.13
CA CYS A 124 -9.13 1.87 12.88
C CYS A 124 -9.21 3.39 13.10
N ASP A 125 -8.21 4.12 12.60
CA ASP A 125 -8.09 5.58 12.73
C ASP A 125 -8.18 6.12 14.19
N CYS A 126 -7.67 5.36 15.15
CA CYS A 126 -7.41 5.85 16.51
C CYS A 126 -6.03 6.56 16.55
N SER A 127 -5.89 7.63 15.76
CA SER A 127 -4.59 8.24 15.44
C SER A 127 -3.84 8.84 16.64
N SER A 128 -4.53 9.21 17.72
CA SER A 128 -3.89 9.72 18.95
C SER A 128 -3.50 8.63 19.95
N LEU A 129 -3.85 7.38 19.68
CA LEU A 129 -3.55 6.28 20.60
C LEU A 129 -2.05 6.00 20.61
N THR A 130 -1.38 6.16 21.76
CA THR A 130 0.08 6.01 21.86
C THR A 130 0.52 4.66 22.39
N THR A 131 -0.31 4.03 23.19
CA THR A 131 -0.08 2.68 23.76
C THR A 131 -1.40 1.93 23.83
N LEU A 132 -1.34 0.62 23.66
CA LEU A 132 -2.49 -0.27 23.75
C LEU A 132 -2.05 -1.61 24.35
N ASP A 133 -2.60 -1.95 25.53
CA ASP A 133 -2.36 -3.24 26.16
C ASP A 133 -3.45 -4.24 25.75
N LEU A 134 -3.04 -5.25 24.98
CA LEU A 134 -3.91 -6.32 24.50
C LEU A 134 -3.57 -7.67 25.13
N SER A 135 -2.74 -7.71 26.18
CA SER A 135 -2.20 -8.94 26.78
C SER A 135 -3.27 -9.94 27.26
N GLN A 136 -4.51 -9.48 27.43
CA GLN A 136 -5.65 -10.33 27.82
C GLN A 136 -6.51 -10.79 26.63
N PHE A 137 -6.17 -10.38 25.39
CA PHE A 137 -6.98 -10.75 24.25
C PHE A 137 -6.76 -12.22 23.84
N ASP A 138 -7.82 -13.01 23.86
CA ASP A 138 -7.88 -14.33 23.23
C ASP A 138 -8.41 -14.17 21.80
N THR A 139 -7.55 -14.40 20.81
CA THR A 139 -7.90 -14.29 19.39
C THR A 139 -8.13 -15.64 18.71
N SER A 140 -8.15 -16.74 19.46
CA SER A 140 -8.22 -18.12 18.95
C SER A 140 -9.49 -18.46 18.14
N LYS A 141 -10.50 -17.58 18.17
CA LYS A 141 -11.74 -17.73 17.39
C LYS A 141 -11.92 -16.63 16.34
N VAL A 142 -11.00 -15.67 16.26
CA VAL A 142 -11.15 -14.53 15.36
C VAL A 142 -10.93 -15.00 13.91
N GLU A 143 -11.85 -14.62 13.04
CA GLU A 143 -11.86 -14.92 11.62
C GLU A 143 -11.56 -13.68 10.76
N ASP A 144 -11.85 -12.47 11.27
CA ASP A 144 -11.67 -11.20 10.55
C ASP A 144 -10.91 -10.18 11.41
N MET A 145 -9.70 -9.78 10.97
CA MET A 145 -8.85 -8.73 11.56
C MET A 145 -8.57 -7.59 10.57
N CYS A 146 -9.35 -7.50 9.49
CA CYS A 146 -9.20 -6.45 8.50
C CYS A 146 -9.18 -5.07 9.15
N ARG A 147 -8.15 -4.26 8.84
CA ARG A 147 -7.97 -2.88 9.33
C ARG A 147 -8.00 -2.71 10.85
N MET A 148 -7.71 -3.77 11.64
CA MET A 148 -7.86 -3.70 13.10
C MET A 148 -7.11 -2.53 13.71
N PHE A 149 -5.90 -2.20 13.24
CA PHE A 149 -5.06 -1.09 13.71
C PHE A 149 -4.76 -0.06 12.62
N SER A 150 -5.46 -0.10 11.49
CA SER A 150 -5.22 0.84 10.38
C SER A 150 -5.38 2.29 10.85
N GLY A 151 -4.42 3.17 10.48
CA GLY A 151 -4.45 4.57 10.87
C GLY A 151 -4.15 4.87 12.36
N CYS A 152 -3.58 3.91 13.10
CA CYS A 152 -3.09 4.14 14.45
C CYS A 152 -1.72 4.83 14.42
N GLU A 153 -1.67 6.03 13.86
CA GLU A 153 -0.45 6.81 13.59
C GLU A 153 0.43 7.05 14.83
N GLY A 154 -0.21 7.20 16.01
CA GLY A 154 0.46 7.51 17.28
C GLY A 154 1.08 6.30 17.99
N LEU A 155 0.74 5.05 17.59
CA LEU A 155 1.28 3.86 18.25
C LEU A 155 2.78 3.72 17.96
N THR A 156 3.60 3.77 19.02
CA THR A 156 5.05 3.58 18.93
C THR A 156 5.47 2.13 19.18
N THR A 157 4.66 1.39 19.91
CA THR A 157 4.84 -0.04 20.21
C THR A 157 3.47 -0.72 20.25
N LEU A 158 3.42 -1.98 19.80
CA LEU A 158 2.22 -2.81 19.87
C LEU A 158 2.66 -4.26 20.08
N ASP A 159 2.22 -4.87 21.19
CA ASP A 159 2.49 -6.28 21.47
C ASP A 159 1.31 -7.15 21.02
N VAL A 160 1.53 -7.89 19.95
CA VAL A 160 0.61 -8.87 19.38
C VAL A 160 1.23 -10.27 19.34
N SER A 161 2.33 -10.49 20.08
CA SER A 161 3.12 -11.72 20.08
C SER A 161 2.36 -12.97 20.58
N HIS A 162 1.20 -12.77 21.20
CA HIS A 162 0.32 -13.84 21.70
C HIS A 162 -0.93 -14.07 20.84
N PHE A 163 -1.09 -13.33 19.74
CA PHE A 163 -2.26 -13.48 18.87
C PHE A 163 -2.24 -14.84 18.16
N ASP A 164 -3.32 -15.58 18.28
CA ASP A 164 -3.59 -16.77 17.45
C ASP A 164 -4.33 -16.31 16.17
N THR A 165 -3.64 -16.42 15.05
CA THR A 165 -4.17 -16.01 13.74
C THR A 165 -4.55 -17.19 12.86
N SER A 166 -4.56 -18.41 13.40
CA SER A 166 -4.75 -19.65 12.64
C SER A 166 -6.10 -19.79 11.93
N LYS A 167 -7.10 -18.99 12.34
CA LYS A 167 -8.43 -18.95 11.71
C LYS A 167 -8.72 -17.69 10.93
N VAL A 168 -7.83 -16.73 10.96
CA VAL A 168 -8.06 -15.44 10.30
C VAL A 168 -8.02 -15.63 8.78
N GLU A 169 -9.05 -15.14 8.11
CA GLU A 169 -9.23 -15.22 6.66
C GLU A 169 -8.86 -13.90 5.96
N ASP A 170 -9.01 -12.76 6.67
CA ASP A 170 -8.76 -11.42 6.14
C ASP A 170 -7.88 -10.61 7.09
N MET A 171 -6.71 -10.17 6.59
CA MET A 171 -5.74 -9.31 7.29
C MET A 171 -5.42 -8.04 6.48
N ASN A 172 -6.23 -7.72 5.47
CA ASN A 172 -5.92 -6.57 4.65
C ASN A 172 -5.90 -5.28 5.50
N TYR A 173 -4.93 -4.40 5.20
CA TYR A 173 -4.71 -3.13 5.93
C TYR A 173 -4.52 -3.27 7.44
N MET A 174 -4.24 -4.46 8.02
CA MET A 174 -4.28 -4.65 9.48
C MET A 174 -3.43 -3.64 10.26
N PHE A 175 -2.25 -3.27 9.77
CA PHE A 175 -1.35 -2.29 10.38
C PHE A 175 -1.10 -1.06 9.49
N SER A 176 -1.87 -0.89 8.42
CA SER A 176 -1.68 0.22 7.47
C SER A 176 -1.77 1.57 8.19
N GLY A 177 -0.83 2.49 7.91
CA GLY A 177 -0.80 3.81 8.55
C GLY A 177 -0.35 3.81 10.01
N CYS A 178 0.30 2.76 10.50
CA CYS A 178 0.97 2.76 11.80
C CYS A 178 2.33 3.47 11.68
N GLU A 179 2.31 4.77 11.36
CA GLU A 179 3.48 5.55 10.94
C GLU A 179 4.59 5.64 11.99
N SER A 180 4.24 5.61 13.30
CA SER A 180 5.21 5.71 14.40
C SER A 180 5.73 4.37 14.91
N LEU A 181 5.23 3.24 14.36
CA LEU A 181 5.60 1.91 14.83
C LEU A 181 6.99 1.53 14.32
N THR A 182 7.97 1.40 15.23
CA THR A 182 9.37 1.15 14.86
C THR A 182 9.74 -0.31 14.74
N SER A 183 8.99 -1.19 15.41
CA SER A 183 9.15 -2.64 15.38
C SER A 183 7.83 -3.34 15.68
N LEU A 184 7.64 -4.53 15.14
CA LEU A 184 6.45 -5.35 15.35
C LEU A 184 6.88 -6.82 15.40
N ASP A 185 6.56 -7.52 16.50
CA ASP A 185 6.83 -8.94 16.63
C ASP A 185 5.61 -9.76 16.16
N LEU A 186 5.76 -10.40 15.00
CA LEU A 186 4.78 -11.27 14.39
C LEU A 186 5.18 -12.75 14.42
N SER A 187 6.12 -13.12 15.30
CA SER A 187 6.65 -14.49 15.38
C SER A 187 5.60 -15.56 15.72
N CYS A 188 4.43 -15.17 16.20
CA CYS A 188 3.30 -16.06 16.46
C CYS A 188 2.22 -16.06 15.38
N PHE A 189 2.39 -15.23 14.33
CA PHE A 189 1.40 -15.15 13.25
C PHE A 189 1.52 -16.35 12.32
N TYR A 190 0.57 -17.25 12.40
CA TYR A 190 0.40 -18.36 11.47
C TYR A 190 -0.88 -18.14 10.65
N THR A 191 -0.76 -18.04 9.32
CA THR A 191 -1.79 -17.48 8.44
C THR A 191 -2.36 -18.43 7.39
N PRO A 192 -2.67 -19.71 7.71
CA PRO A 192 -3.02 -20.75 6.72
C PRO A 192 -4.37 -20.53 6.05
N CYS A 193 -5.18 -19.59 6.54
CA CYS A 193 -6.50 -19.29 5.99
C CYS A 193 -6.56 -17.94 5.28
N VAL A 194 -5.53 -17.10 5.40
CA VAL A 194 -5.50 -15.76 4.83
C VAL A 194 -5.44 -15.82 3.31
N THR A 195 -6.34 -15.09 2.65
CA THR A 195 -6.43 -15.00 1.19
C THR A 195 -6.10 -13.61 0.65
N ASP A 196 -6.11 -12.60 1.50
CA ASP A 196 -5.83 -11.20 1.16
C ASP A 196 -4.91 -10.55 2.20
N MET A 197 -3.73 -10.06 1.76
CA MET A 197 -2.75 -9.32 2.55
C MET A 197 -2.51 -7.91 1.97
N ASN A 198 -3.46 -7.42 1.16
CA ASN A 198 -3.38 -6.09 0.58
C ASN A 198 -3.09 -5.04 1.65
N SER A 199 -2.12 -4.18 1.39
CA SER A 199 -1.77 -3.02 2.23
C SER A 199 -1.51 -3.35 3.72
N MET A 200 -1.18 -4.60 4.07
CA MET A 200 -1.09 -5.02 5.48
C MET A 200 -0.14 -4.14 6.31
N PHE A 201 0.96 -3.67 5.72
CA PHE A 201 1.96 -2.80 6.36
C PHE A 201 2.13 -1.47 5.61
N SER A 202 1.20 -1.10 4.73
CA SER A 202 1.27 0.16 3.98
C SER A 202 1.42 1.35 4.93
N ASP A 203 2.26 2.30 4.57
CA ASP A 203 2.53 3.52 5.37
C ASP A 203 3.07 3.27 6.80
N CYS A 204 3.70 2.12 7.05
CA CYS A 204 4.48 1.87 8.26
C CYS A 204 5.88 2.51 8.14
N SER A 205 5.93 3.83 7.98
CA SER A 205 7.13 4.57 7.55
C SER A 205 8.31 4.51 8.53
N ALA A 206 8.06 4.32 9.83
CA ALA A 206 9.11 4.19 10.85
C ALA A 206 9.59 2.74 11.06
N LEU A 207 8.93 1.73 10.45
CA LEU A 207 9.25 0.33 10.67
C LEU A 207 10.61 -0.03 10.04
N THR A 208 11.58 -0.47 10.87
CA THR A 208 12.94 -0.76 10.42
C THR A 208 13.19 -2.24 10.12
N THR A 209 12.48 -3.12 10.80
CA THR A 209 12.59 -4.58 10.66
C THR A 209 11.24 -5.24 10.85
N LEU A 210 11.03 -6.36 10.17
CA LEU A 210 9.80 -7.14 10.27
C LEU A 210 10.12 -8.63 10.16
N ASN A 211 9.64 -9.43 11.10
CA ASN A 211 9.81 -10.89 11.08
C ASN A 211 8.52 -11.56 10.58
N LEU A 212 8.56 -12.11 9.37
CA LEU A 212 7.43 -12.78 8.71
C LEU A 212 7.61 -14.30 8.60
N SER A 213 8.59 -14.88 9.32
CA SER A 213 9.03 -16.28 9.14
C SER A 213 7.96 -17.35 9.37
N HIS A 214 6.83 -17.01 9.99
CA HIS A 214 5.73 -17.94 10.26
C HIS A 214 4.49 -17.69 9.39
N PHE A 215 4.57 -16.72 8.48
CA PHE A 215 3.48 -16.46 7.54
C PHE A 215 3.33 -17.62 6.55
N ASP A 216 2.14 -18.19 6.49
CA ASP A 216 1.75 -19.13 5.43
C ASP A 216 0.98 -18.34 4.36
N THR A 217 1.64 -18.11 3.23
CA THR A 217 1.07 -17.33 2.12
C THR A 217 0.50 -18.19 1.00
N SER A 218 0.45 -19.51 1.18
CA SER A 218 0.05 -20.48 0.13
C SER A 218 -1.35 -20.30 -0.44
N LYS A 219 -2.23 -19.56 0.25
CA LYS A 219 -3.57 -19.23 -0.24
C LYS A 219 -3.76 -17.76 -0.63
N VAL A 220 -2.74 -16.94 -0.42
CA VAL A 220 -2.83 -15.50 -0.66
C VAL A 220 -2.90 -15.23 -2.16
N LYS A 221 -3.87 -14.42 -2.57
CA LYS A 221 -4.10 -14.02 -3.97
C LYS A 221 -3.71 -12.59 -4.23
N ASN A 222 -3.69 -11.76 -3.19
CA ASN A 222 -3.48 -10.32 -3.30
C ASN A 222 -2.44 -9.86 -2.29
N MET A 223 -1.34 -9.28 -2.78
CA MET A 223 -0.24 -8.69 -2.01
C MET A 223 0.06 -7.26 -2.46
N ASP A 224 -0.88 -6.60 -3.17
CA ASP A 224 -0.65 -5.24 -3.61
C ASP A 224 -0.52 -4.29 -2.41
N TYR A 225 0.32 -3.27 -2.56
CA TYR A 225 0.62 -2.29 -1.50
C TYR A 225 1.12 -2.90 -0.18
N MET A 226 1.49 -4.20 -0.09
CA MET A 226 1.76 -4.86 1.20
C MET A 226 2.79 -4.11 2.05
N PHE A 227 3.86 -3.57 1.45
CA PHE A 227 4.92 -2.79 2.09
C PHE A 227 5.02 -1.37 1.52
N TYR A 228 3.94 -0.85 0.92
CA TYR A 228 3.90 0.49 0.34
C TYR A 228 4.33 1.54 1.36
N ARG A 229 5.32 2.39 1.00
CA ARG A 229 5.90 3.44 1.85
C ARG A 229 6.43 2.96 3.21
N CYS A 230 6.96 1.75 3.27
CA CYS A 230 7.80 1.31 4.40
C CYS A 230 9.21 1.93 4.26
N GLU A 231 9.28 3.27 4.36
CA GLU A 231 10.45 4.07 3.99
C GLU A 231 11.71 3.76 4.81
N SER A 232 11.57 3.32 6.07
CA SER A 232 12.69 2.99 6.97
C SER A 232 13.10 1.51 6.95
N LEU A 233 12.40 0.66 6.19
CA LEU A 233 12.65 -0.78 6.15
C LEU A 233 13.99 -1.05 5.45
N ILE A 234 14.95 -1.68 6.16
CA ILE A 234 16.33 -1.88 5.67
C ILE A 234 16.47 -3.20 4.92
N SER A 235 15.83 -4.24 5.43
CA SER A 235 15.83 -5.58 4.83
C SER A 235 14.56 -6.33 5.19
N LEU A 236 14.20 -7.30 4.35
CA LEU A 236 13.01 -8.11 4.52
C LEU A 236 13.32 -9.55 4.09
N ASP A 237 13.05 -10.52 4.97
CA ASP A 237 13.17 -11.94 4.65
C ASP A 237 11.81 -12.48 4.19
N LEU A 238 11.70 -12.76 2.89
CA LEU A 238 10.53 -13.32 2.24
C LEU A 238 10.75 -14.76 1.77
N SER A 239 11.83 -15.41 2.21
CA SER A 239 12.23 -16.76 1.74
C SER A 239 11.17 -17.85 1.95
N HIS A 240 10.19 -17.59 2.81
CA HIS A 240 9.09 -18.51 3.11
C HIS A 240 7.80 -18.19 2.37
N PHE A 241 7.78 -17.11 1.59
CA PHE A 241 6.56 -16.72 0.86
C PHE A 241 6.32 -17.67 -0.31
N ASP A 242 5.18 -18.34 -0.30
CA ASP A 242 4.62 -19.03 -1.46
C ASP A 242 3.72 -18.05 -2.22
N THR A 243 4.15 -17.62 -3.39
CA THR A 243 3.42 -16.67 -4.23
C THR A 243 2.68 -17.33 -5.40
N SER A 244 2.65 -18.67 -5.44
CA SER A 244 2.07 -19.46 -6.55
C SER A 244 0.57 -19.23 -6.80
N GLN A 245 -0.15 -18.59 -5.87
CA GLN A 245 -1.55 -18.21 -6.04
C GLN A 245 -1.75 -16.71 -6.21
N VAL A 246 -0.68 -15.91 -6.10
CA VAL A 246 -0.78 -14.44 -6.15
C VAL A 246 -1.05 -13.98 -7.58
N THR A 247 -2.04 -13.12 -7.73
CA THR A 247 -2.43 -12.52 -9.01
C THR A 247 -2.13 -11.03 -9.09
N ASN A 248 -1.86 -10.38 -7.94
CA ASN A 248 -1.65 -8.95 -7.82
C ASN A 248 -0.50 -8.65 -6.85
N MET A 249 0.55 -7.96 -7.36
CA MET A 249 1.73 -7.48 -6.62
C MET A 249 2.02 -6.00 -6.88
N GLY A 250 1.05 -5.25 -7.43
CA GLY A 250 1.24 -3.83 -7.73
C GLY A 250 1.64 -3.05 -6.48
N PHE A 251 2.54 -2.08 -6.63
CA PHE A 251 3.00 -1.21 -5.53
C PHE A 251 3.58 -1.93 -4.29
N MET A 252 3.90 -3.24 -4.37
CA MET A 252 4.24 -4.03 -3.17
C MET A 252 5.40 -3.45 -2.36
N PHE A 253 6.44 -2.90 -3.01
CA PHE A 253 7.61 -2.27 -2.38
C PHE A 253 7.77 -0.79 -2.75
N HIS A 254 6.70 -0.14 -3.21
CA HIS A 254 6.71 1.27 -3.61
C HIS A 254 7.16 2.16 -2.45
N ASP A 255 8.11 3.06 -2.71
CA ASP A 255 8.73 3.96 -1.72
C ASP A 255 9.39 3.23 -0.52
N CYS A 256 9.89 2.00 -0.71
CA CYS A 256 10.80 1.33 0.25
C CYS A 256 12.23 1.89 0.09
N THR A 257 12.40 3.19 0.37
CA THR A 257 13.59 3.96 0.01
C THR A 257 14.87 3.52 0.72
N SER A 258 14.77 2.94 1.92
CA SER A 258 15.92 2.45 2.71
C SER A 258 16.27 0.99 2.46
N LEU A 259 15.51 0.27 1.64
CA LEU A 259 15.72 -1.16 1.41
C LEU A 259 17.04 -1.40 0.66
N THR A 260 17.99 -2.10 1.29
CA THR A 260 19.33 -2.33 0.74
C THR A 260 19.53 -3.73 0.15
N SER A 261 18.66 -4.65 0.47
CA SER A 261 18.64 -6.00 -0.09
C SER A 261 17.23 -6.57 -0.11
N LEU A 262 16.91 -7.33 -1.15
CA LEU A 262 15.64 -8.01 -1.31
C LEU A 262 15.88 -9.31 -2.09
N ASP A 263 15.61 -10.46 -1.47
CA ASP A 263 15.68 -11.77 -2.10
C ASP A 263 14.28 -12.22 -2.51
N LEU A 264 14.04 -12.29 -3.81
CA LEU A 264 12.80 -12.71 -4.42
C LEU A 264 12.95 -14.05 -5.16
N SER A 265 14.06 -14.77 -4.99
CA SER A 265 14.40 -15.98 -5.75
C SER A 265 13.35 -17.11 -5.68
N HIS A 266 12.44 -17.03 -4.70
CA HIS A 266 11.35 -17.98 -4.51
C HIS A 266 9.99 -17.50 -5.04
N PHE A 267 9.93 -16.28 -5.57
CA PHE A 267 8.66 -15.76 -6.06
C PHE A 267 8.24 -16.44 -7.35
N ASP A 268 7.08 -17.08 -7.35
CA ASP A 268 6.39 -17.55 -8.54
C ASP A 268 5.43 -16.44 -9.03
N THR A 269 5.76 -15.83 -10.17
CA THR A 269 4.96 -14.77 -10.77
C THR A 269 4.07 -15.24 -11.92
N SER A 270 3.99 -16.55 -12.17
CA SER A 270 3.28 -17.13 -13.33
C SER A 270 1.79 -16.81 -13.41
N LYS A 271 1.17 -16.41 -12.29
CA LYS A 271 -0.24 -15.98 -12.23
C LYS A 271 -0.41 -14.47 -12.03
N VAL A 272 0.70 -13.74 -11.85
CA VAL A 272 0.63 -12.29 -11.58
C VAL A 272 0.26 -11.58 -12.87
N GLY A 273 -0.87 -10.88 -12.84
CA GLY A 273 -1.33 -10.04 -13.94
C GLY A 273 -1.05 -8.56 -13.73
N TRP A 274 -0.73 -8.14 -12.51
CA TRP A 274 -0.45 -6.74 -12.19
C TRP A 274 0.73 -6.60 -11.23
N MET A 275 1.80 -5.87 -11.68
CA MET A 275 2.97 -5.51 -10.88
C MET A 275 3.45 -4.07 -11.12
N SER A 276 2.61 -3.22 -11.71
CA SER A 276 2.96 -1.81 -11.94
C SER A 276 3.41 -1.15 -10.64
N ASN A 277 4.44 -0.30 -10.73
CA ASN A 277 5.03 0.41 -9.59
C ASN A 277 5.64 -0.49 -8.48
N MET A 278 5.88 -1.79 -8.73
CA MET A 278 6.27 -2.73 -7.68
C MET A 278 7.52 -2.30 -6.91
N PHE A 279 8.53 -1.76 -7.59
CA PHE A 279 9.80 -1.30 -7.01
C PHE A 279 10.00 0.22 -7.15
N TYR A 280 8.92 0.98 -7.36
CA TYR A 280 8.99 2.43 -7.49
C TYR A 280 9.74 3.04 -6.31
N LYS A 281 10.81 3.81 -6.60
CA LYS A 281 11.70 4.45 -5.60
C LYS A 281 12.28 3.50 -4.54
N CYS A 282 12.64 2.28 -4.89
CA CYS A 282 13.58 1.49 -4.10
C CYS A 282 15.00 2.06 -4.26
N GLU A 283 15.20 3.29 -3.76
CA GLU A 283 16.36 4.14 -4.07
C GLU A 283 17.71 3.57 -3.58
N SER A 284 17.70 2.77 -2.49
CA SER A 284 18.91 2.21 -1.88
C SER A 284 19.25 0.80 -2.34
N LEU A 285 18.50 0.21 -3.28
CA LEU A 285 18.67 -1.17 -3.73
C LEU A 285 19.71 -1.27 -4.85
N PRO A 286 20.95 -1.79 -4.60
CA PRO A 286 22.02 -1.77 -5.58
C PRO A 286 21.91 -2.86 -6.64
N SER A 287 21.18 -3.93 -6.34
CA SER A 287 20.91 -5.05 -7.22
C SER A 287 19.55 -5.69 -6.89
N LEU A 288 18.90 -6.21 -7.92
CA LEU A 288 17.63 -6.90 -7.80
C LEU A 288 17.62 -8.06 -8.81
N ASP A 289 17.40 -9.29 -8.34
CA ASP A 289 17.28 -10.46 -9.20
C ASP A 289 15.81 -10.73 -9.52
N VAL A 290 15.42 -10.43 -10.75
CA VAL A 290 14.10 -10.69 -11.34
C VAL A 290 14.21 -11.60 -12.57
N SER A 291 15.37 -12.24 -12.77
CA SER A 291 15.67 -13.05 -13.97
C SER A 291 14.73 -14.23 -14.15
N HIS A 292 14.05 -14.67 -13.10
CA HIS A 292 13.10 -15.80 -13.12
C HIS A 292 11.61 -15.36 -13.18
N PHE A 293 11.34 -14.05 -13.21
CA PHE A 293 9.96 -13.56 -13.25
C PHE A 293 9.28 -13.95 -14.57
N ASP A 294 8.13 -14.61 -14.47
CA ASP A 294 7.21 -14.81 -15.59
C ASP A 294 6.28 -13.59 -15.70
N THR A 295 6.41 -12.85 -16.78
CA THR A 295 5.64 -11.63 -17.05
C THR A 295 4.59 -11.82 -18.15
N SER A 296 4.37 -13.06 -18.60
CA SER A 296 3.53 -13.40 -19.76
C SER A 296 2.03 -13.06 -19.59
N GLN A 297 1.60 -12.74 -18.38
CA GLN A 297 0.21 -12.34 -18.10
C GLN A 297 0.04 -10.82 -17.97
N MET A 298 1.12 -10.03 -18.04
CA MET A 298 1.10 -8.60 -17.78
C MET A 298 0.79 -7.79 -19.03
N ASP A 299 -0.08 -6.81 -18.88
CA ASP A 299 -0.41 -5.79 -19.89
C ASP A 299 0.12 -4.40 -19.51
N ASP A 300 0.52 -4.18 -18.26
CA ASP A 300 1.03 -2.91 -17.75
C ASP A 300 2.31 -3.10 -16.92
N MET A 301 3.40 -2.46 -17.36
CA MET A 301 4.71 -2.39 -16.69
C MET A 301 5.08 -0.96 -16.29
N THR A 302 4.08 -0.10 -16.14
CA THR A 302 4.27 1.30 -15.74
C THR A 302 5.07 1.40 -14.45
N SER A 303 6.16 2.18 -14.49
CA SER A 303 6.97 2.55 -13.31
C SER A 303 7.55 1.37 -12.51
N VAL A 304 7.66 0.16 -13.04
CA VAL A 304 8.08 -1.03 -12.25
C VAL A 304 9.42 -0.79 -11.55
N PHE A 305 10.39 -0.14 -12.19
CA PHE A 305 11.72 0.16 -11.62
C PHE A 305 12.00 1.67 -11.51
N CYS A 306 10.98 2.52 -11.66
CA CYS A 306 11.14 3.98 -11.60
C CYS A 306 11.75 4.39 -10.25
N GLY A 307 12.78 5.25 -10.29
CA GLY A 307 13.45 5.75 -9.10
C GLY A 307 14.38 4.76 -8.39
N CYS A 308 14.67 3.59 -8.98
CA CYS A 308 15.68 2.65 -8.46
C CYS A 308 17.10 3.23 -8.68
N SER A 309 17.41 4.33 -8.01
CA SER A 309 18.58 5.17 -8.32
C SER A 309 19.94 4.52 -8.01
N ALA A 310 20.00 3.56 -7.06
CA ALA A 310 21.22 2.81 -6.77
C ALA A 310 21.43 1.58 -7.66
N LEU A 311 20.42 1.17 -8.44
CA LEU A 311 20.47 -0.05 -9.26
C LEU A 311 21.50 0.10 -10.38
N THR A 312 22.50 -0.81 -10.43
CA THR A 312 23.62 -0.71 -11.39
C THR A 312 23.45 -1.59 -12.62
N SER A 313 22.70 -2.67 -12.49
CA SER A 313 22.37 -3.61 -13.57
C SER A 313 21.07 -4.33 -13.27
N LEU A 314 20.40 -4.82 -14.32
CA LEU A 314 19.14 -5.56 -14.21
C LEU A 314 19.10 -6.62 -15.33
N ASP A 315 18.82 -7.88 -14.97
CA ASP A 315 18.61 -8.96 -15.94
C ASP A 315 17.11 -9.13 -16.21
N LEU A 316 16.71 -8.77 -17.42
CA LEU A 316 15.33 -8.85 -17.91
C LEU A 316 15.17 -9.88 -19.02
N SER A 317 16.15 -10.78 -19.20
CA SER A 317 16.21 -11.73 -20.34
C SER A 317 15.03 -12.69 -20.43
N HIS A 318 14.27 -12.86 -19.33
CA HIS A 318 13.09 -13.73 -19.29
C HIS A 318 11.75 -12.95 -19.32
N PHE A 319 11.81 -11.61 -19.41
CA PHE A 319 10.58 -10.83 -19.48
C PHE A 319 9.87 -11.05 -20.81
N ASP A 320 8.67 -11.58 -20.77
CA ASP A 320 7.74 -11.61 -21.91
C ASP A 320 6.91 -10.33 -21.90
N THR A 321 7.16 -9.46 -22.88
CA THR A 321 6.46 -8.18 -23.00
C THR A 321 5.45 -8.17 -24.15
N SER A 322 5.14 -9.33 -24.73
CA SER A 322 4.31 -9.45 -25.94
C SER A 322 2.86 -8.97 -25.77
N LYS A 323 2.37 -8.82 -24.54
CA LYS A 323 1.04 -8.30 -24.23
C LYS A 323 1.06 -6.89 -23.65
N VAL A 324 2.24 -6.32 -23.35
CA VAL A 324 2.37 -5.07 -22.62
C VAL A 324 1.94 -3.90 -23.50
N GLU A 325 0.98 -3.12 -23.03
CA GLU A 325 0.45 -1.92 -23.66
C GLU A 325 1.07 -0.62 -23.06
N HIS A 326 1.51 -0.67 -21.79
CA HIS A 326 2.03 0.49 -21.08
C HIS A 326 3.41 0.22 -20.48
N MET A 327 4.43 1.05 -20.86
CA MET A 327 5.81 1.01 -20.36
C MET A 327 6.28 2.39 -19.85
N SER A 328 5.35 3.32 -19.59
CA SER A 328 5.71 4.66 -19.14
C SER A 328 6.48 4.61 -17.83
N TRP A 329 7.50 5.48 -17.71
CA TRP A 329 8.35 5.64 -16.49
C TRP A 329 9.08 4.36 -16.05
N MET A 330 9.11 3.27 -16.84
CA MET A 330 9.59 1.94 -16.37
C MET A 330 10.99 1.99 -15.75
N PHE A 331 11.91 2.82 -16.29
CA PHE A 331 13.28 2.99 -15.82
C PHE A 331 13.59 4.47 -15.50
N GLU A 332 12.58 5.33 -15.36
CA GLU A 332 12.79 6.73 -15.00
C GLU A 332 13.65 6.82 -13.71
N ASP A 333 14.58 7.78 -13.66
CA ASP A 333 15.45 8.03 -12.51
C ASP A 333 16.33 6.84 -12.06
N CYS A 334 16.55 5.82 -12.92
CA CYS A 334 17.55 4.78 -12.70
C CYS A 334 18.97 5.34 -12.95
N THR A 335 19.40 6.29 -12.10
CA THR A 335 20.57 7.13 -12.35
C THR A 335 21.92 6.40 -12.33
N SER A 336 22.02 5.24 -11.65
CA SER A 336 23.24 4.42 -11.58
C SER A 336 23.28 3.29 -12.62
N LEU A 337 22.22 3.09 -13.38
CA LEU A 337 22.14 2.02 -14.38
C LEU A 337 23.10 2.30 -15.52
N THR A 338 24.10 1.42 -15.72
CA THR A 338 25.16 1.62 -16.74
C THR A 338 24.90 0.88 -18.04
N THR A 339 24.22 -0.24 -17.97
CA THR A 339 23.84 -1.08 -19.11
C THR A 339 22.44 -1.66 -18.89
N LEU A 340 21.71 -1.83 -19.98
CA LEU A 340 20.38 -2.45 -19.97
C LEU A 340 20.20 -3.23 -21.28
N ASP A 341 19.98 -4.54 -21.15
CA ASP A 341 19.69 -5.41 -22.31
C ASP A 341 18.17 -5.57 -22.45
N LEU A 342 17.63 -5.02 -23.52
CA LEU A 342 16.21 -5.10 -23.87
C LEU A 342 15.96 -5.92 -25.13
N SER A 343 16.97 -6.68 -25.62
CA SER A 343 16.92 -7.41 -26.90
C SER A 343 15.74 -8.38 -27.01
N HIS A 344 15.15 -8.78 -25.90
CA HIS A 344 13.99 -9.67 -25.84
C HIS A 344 12.64 -8.94 -25.74
N PHE A 345 12.64 -7.61 -25.63
CA PHE A 345 11.38 -6.87 -25.50
C PHE A 345 10.59 -6.85 -26.80
N ASP A 346 9.40 -7.41 -26.80
CA ASP A 346 8.39 -7.19 -27.85
C ASP A 346 7.56 -5.96 -27.49
N THR A 347 7.73 -4.88 -28.27
CA THR A 347 7.01 -3.62 -28.06
C THR A 347 5.85 -3.44 -29.05
N SER A 348 5.45 -4.49 -29.74
CA SER A 348 4.43 -4.40 -30.81
C SER A 348 3.02 -4.05 -30.34
N MET A 349 2.75 -4.20 -29.04
CA MET A 349 1.49 -3.81 -28.42
C MET A 349 1.55 -2.47 -27.67
N VAL A 350 2.76 -1.92 -27.45
CA VAL A 350 2.97 -0.77 -26.59
C VAL A 350 2.37 0.50 -27.20
N GLU A 351 1.53 1.19 -26.43
CA GLU A 351 0.87 2.45 -26.78
C GLU A 351 1.53 3.66 -26.09
N ASP A 352 2.16 3.48 -24.93
CA ASP A 352 2.78 4.55 -24.15
C ASP A 352 4.19 4.22 -23.66
N MET A 353 5.18 5.04 -24.06
CA MET A 353 6.58 5.01 -23.67
C MET A 353 7.05 6.34 -23.06
N ASN A 354 6.13 7.15 -22.51
CA ASN A 354 6.50 8.43 -21.90
C ASN A 354 7.51 8.21 -20.76
N GLU A 355 8.57 9.03 -20.77
CA GLU A 355 9.58 9.08 -19.71
C GLU A 355 10.28 7.74 -19.40
N MET A 356 10.19 6.72 -20.31
CA MET A 356 10.64 5.34 -20.06
C MET A 356 12.07 5.25 -19.56
N PHE A 357 13.00 6.08 -20.09
CA PHE A 357 14.42 6.12 -19.70
C PHE A 357 14.86 7.50 -19.17
N LYS A 358 13.92 8.34 -18.79
CA LYS A 358 14.23 9.69 -18.31
C LYS A 358 15.19 9.64 -17.14
N ASN A 359 16.22 10.50 -17.17
CA ASN A 359 17.27 10.59 -16.17
C ASN A 359 18.09 9.32 -15.92
N CYS A 360 18.18 8.38 -16.86
CA CYS A 360 19.16 7.31 -16.84
C CYS A 360 20.56 7.89 -17.11
N THR A 361 21.08 8.69 -16.17
CA THR A 361 22.25 9.56 -16.36
C THR A 361 23.57 8.81 -16.55
N SER A 362 23.67 7.55 -16.11
CA SER A 362 24.87 6.71 -16.26
C SER A 362 24.81 5.75 -17.45
N LEU A 363 23.68 5.69 -18.15
CA LEU A 363 23.49 4.78 -19.28
C LEU A 363 24.29 5.29 -20.50
N THR A 364 25.35 4.55 -20.85
CA THR A 364 26.27 4.96 -21.95
C THR A 364 25.86 4.46 -23.32
N THR A 365 25.17 3.33 -23.35
CA THR A 365 24.65 2.67 -24.56
C THR A 365 23.27 2.07 -24.29
N LEU A 366 22.38 2.15 -25.26
CA LEU A 366 21.06 1.55 -25.22
C LEU A 366 20.69 1.10 -26.63
N ASP A 367 20.40 -0.19 -26.79
CA ASP A 367 19.91 -0.74 -28.06
C ASP A 367 18.38 -0.83 -28.06
N VAL A 368 17.75 0.03 -28.85
CA VAL A 368 16.29 0.07 -29.09
C VAL A 368 15.98 -0.12 -30.57
N SER A 369 16.96 -0.57 -31.36
CA SER A 369 16.84 -0.70 -32.82
C SER A 369 15.75 -1.69 -33.27
N HIS A 370 15.38 -2.62 -32.38
CA HIS A 370 14.33 -3.63 -32.64
C HIS A 370 12.93 -3.19 -32.12
N PHE A 371 12.81 -2.05 -31.44
CA PHE A 371 11.52 -1.59 -30.92
C PHE A 371 10.52 -1.33 -32.04
N ASN A 372 9.36 -1.97 -31.96
CA ASN A 372 8.22 -1.68 -32.82
C ASN A 372 7.36 -0.57 -32.16
N THR A 373 7.43 0.64 -32.72
CA THR A 373 6.73 1.79 -32.16
C THR A 373 5.48 2.18 -32.96
N SER A 374 4.98 1.27 -33.82
CA SER A 374 3.87 1.58 -34.75
C SER A 374 2.54 1.90 -34.05
N LYS A 375 2.34 1.51 -32.80
CA LYS A 375 1.17 1.81 -31.98
C LYS A 375 1.40 2.93 -30.97
N VAL A 376 2.65 3.36 -30.74
CA VAL A 376 3.00 4.31 -29.70
C VAL A 376 2.43 5.69 -29.99
N GLU A 377 1.63 6.22 -29.06
CA GLU A 377 1.06 7.56 -29.10
C GLU A 377 1.85 8.59 -28.28
N GLY A 378 2.53 8.16 -27.19
CA GLY A 378 3.31 8.98 -26.28
C GLY A 378 4.79 8.62 -26.22
N MET A 379 5.68 9.62 -26.45
CA MET A 379 7.15 9.53 -26.31
C MET A 379 7.70 10.78 -25.59
N GLU A 380 6.87 11.46 -24.78
CA GLU A 380 7.30 12.62 -24.01
C GLU A 380 8.48 12.23 -23.12
N LYS A 381 9.56 13.02 -23.17
CA LYS A 381 10.78 12.88 -22.35
C LYS A 381 11.40 11.46 -22.33
N MET A 382 11.12 10.60 -23.32
CA MET A 382 11.51 9.17 -23.31
C MET A 382 12.99 8.96 -22.97
N PHE A 383 13.90 9.82 -23.46
CA PHE A 383 15.34 9.78 -23.19
C PHE A 383 15.85 11.05 -22.51
N SER A 384 14.96 11.91 -22.00
CA SER A 384 15.34 13.17 -21.35
C SER A 384 16.31 12.91 -20.21
N GLY A 385 17.40 13.68 -20.11
CA GLY A 385 18.41 13.54 -19.06
C GLY A 385 19.35 12.34 -19.17
N CYS A 386 19.30 11.54 -20.27
CA CYS A 386 20.28 10.49 -20.54
C CYS A 386 21.64 11.10 -20.92
N SER A 387 22.29 11.75 -19.95
CA SER A 387 23.45 12.64 -20.20
C SER A 387 24.74 11.92 -20.60
N ALA A 388 24.87 10.61 -20.31
CA ALA A 388 26.00 9.79 -20.72
C ALA A 388 25.80 9.06 -22.05
N LEU A 389 24.59 9.06 -22.60
CA LEU A 389 24.27 8.34 -23.84
C LEU A 389 24.94 8.99 -25.04
N THR A 390 25.81 8.24 -25.75
CA THR A 390 26.65 8.78 -26.82
C THR A 390 26.06 8.64 -28.22
N SER A 391 25.24 7.60 -28.43
CA SER A 391 24.56 7.31 -29.69
C SER A 391 23.26 6.56 -29.44
N LEU A 392 22.31 6.67 -30.37
CA LEU A 392 21.03 5.97 -30.33
C LEU A 392 20.59 5.67 -31.78
N ASP A 393 20.24 4.41 -32.05
CA ASP A 393 19.69 4.01 -33.34
C ASP A 393 18.16 4.01 -33.28
N LEU A 394 17.55 4.95 -33.99
CA LEU A 394 16.10 5.12 -34.09
C LEU A 394 15.60 4.88 -35.53
N SER A 395 16.39 4.23 -36.37
CA SER A 395 16.08 4.03 -37.78
C SER A 395 14.78 3.26 -38.01
N HIS A 396 14.37 2.45 -37.05
CA HIS A 396 13.17 1.62 -37.10
C HIS A 396 11.94 2.24 -36.39
N PHE A 397 12.11 3.41 -35.75
CA PHE A 397 10.98 4.06 -35.07
C PHE A 397 9.93 4.54 -36.05
N ASP A 398 8.74 3.99 -35.97
CA ASP A 398 7.54 4.52 -36.63
C ASP A 398 6.86 5.52 -35.67
N THR A 399 6.94 6.80 -36.01
CA THR A 399 6.33 7.86 -35.23
C THR A 399 5.01 8.37 -35.80
N SER A 400 4.40 7.58 -36.70
CA SER A 400 3.18 7.97 -37.40
C SER A 400 1.94 8.13 -36.53
N MET A 401 1.92 7.48 -35.35
CA MET A 401 0.86 7.61 -34.34
C MET A 401 1.21 8.58 -33.21
N VAL A 402 2.50 8.96 -33.09
CA VAL A 402 2.98 9.77 -31.95
C VAL A 402 2.45 11.20 -32.02
N ARG A 403 1.90 11.69 -30.92
CA ARG A 403 1.34 13.03 -30.77
C ARG A 403 2.16 13.94 -29.87
N ASN A 404 2.89 13.35 -28.92
CA ASN A 404 3.70 14.09 -27.94
C ASN A 404 5.15 13.55 -27.92
N MET A 405 6.10 14.45 -28.24
CA MET A 405 7.55 14.24 -28.15
C MET A 405 8.25 15.39 -27.42
N CYS A 406 7.52 16.14 -26.55
CA CYS A 406 8.14 17.20 -25.78
C CYS A 406 9.34 16.64 -25.02
N ASP A 407 10.45 17.41 -25.05
CA ASP A 407 11.67 17.12 -24.29
C ASP A 407 12.28 15.72 -24.52
N MET A 408 11.92 15.01 -25.61
CA MET A 408 12.29 13.59 -25.82
C MET A 408 13.77 13.31 -25.63
N PHE A 409 14.67 14.21 -26.04
CA PHE A 409 16.12 14.09 -25.87
C PHE A 409 16.72 15.23 -25.04
N SER A 410 15.88 16.01 -24.35
CA SER A 410 16.36 17.15 -23.54
C SER A 410 17.44 16.68 -22.54
N GLY A 411 18.58 17.39 -22.47
CA GLY A 411 19.67 17.03 -21.58
C GLY A 411 20.55 15.85 -22.00
N CYS A 412 20.36 15.25 -23.18
CA CYS A 412 21.26 14.24 -23.74
C CYS A 412 22.60 14.88 -24.18
N SER A 413 23.38 15.36 -23.20
CA SER A 413 24.55 16.23 -23.47
C SER A 413 25.72 15.52 -24.15
N ALA A 414 25.89 14.20 -23.98
CA ALA A 414 26.94 13.41 -24.63
C ALA A 414 26.52 12.86 -26.02
N LEU A 415 25.28 13.01 -26.43
CA LEU A 415 24.79 12.49 -27.70
C LEU A 415 25.42 13.25 -28.87
N THR A 416 26.22 12.53 -29.70
CA THR A 416 26.99 13.15 -30.77
C THR A 416 26.31 13.11 -32.12
N THR A 417 25.58 12.03 -32.37
CA THR A 417 24.86 11.79 -33.63
C THR A 417 23.49 11.22 -33.37
N LEU A 418 22.50 11.64 -34.14
CA LEU A 418 21.14 11.12 -34.08
C LEU A 418 20.49 11.27 -35.45
N ASP A 419 19.98 10.17 -36.01
CA ASP A 419 19.17 10.23 -37.23
C ASP A 419 17.67 10.20 -36.86
N VAL A 420 17.00 11.29 -37.12
CA VAL A 420 15.53 11.46 -36.95
C VAL A 420 14.84 11.75 -38.27
N SER A 421 15.48 11.42 -39.40
CA SER A 421 14.98 11.71 -40.75
C SER A 421 13.66 10.97 -41.06
N ASN A 422 13.45 9.81 -40.43
CA ASN A 422 12.24 8.98 -40.51
C ASN A 422 11.06 9.50 -39.65
N PHE A 423 11.27 10.50 -38.77
CA PHE A 423 10.22 10.96 -37.87
C PHE A 423 9.10 11.69 -38.62
N CYS A 424 7.87 11.34 -38.31
CA CYS A 424 6.63 11.83 -38.95
C CYS A 424 6.13 13.14 -38.31
N VAL A 425 6.88 14.24 -38.51
CA VAL A 425 6.72 15.49 -37.76
C VAL A 425 5.38 16.22 -37.92
N TYR A 426 4.62 15.93 -38.99
CA TYR A 426 3.35 16.64 -39.28
C TYR A 426 2.17 16.20 -38.41
N LYS A 427 2.28 15.06 -37.72
CA LYS A 427 1.26 14.58 -36.78
C LYS A 427 1.58 14.95 -35.31
N ILE A 428 2.80 15.34 -35.01
CA ILE A 428 3.23 15.68 -33.67
C ILE A 428 2.61 17.01 -33.25
N THR A 429 1.79 16.98 -32.22
CA THR A 429 1.13 18.17 -31.66
C THR A 429 2.04 18.91 -30.68
N TYR A 430 2.79 18.15 -29.87
CA TYR A 430 3.67 18.66 -28.82
C TYR A 430 5.09 18.18 -29.06
N LYS A 431 6.03 19.13 -29.30
CA LYS A 431 7.45 18.85 -29.63
C LYS A 431 8.43 19.89 -29.08
N SER A 432 7.99 20.73 -28.13
CA SER A 432 8.86 21.73 -27.50
C SER A 432 10.00 21.07 -26.72
N GLY A 433 11.15 21.75 -26.67
CA GLY A 433 12.29 21.31 -25.86
C GLY A 433 13.00 20.04 -26.33
N MET A 434 12.58 19.41 -27.44
CA MET A 434 12.96 18.05 -27.84
C MET A 434 14.47 17.81 -27.84
N PHE A 435 15.29 18.81 -28.13
CA PHE A 435 16.76 18.75 -28.20
C PHE A 435 17.44 19.77 -27.27
N GLU A 436 16.73 20.31 -26.30
CA GLU A 436 17.28 21.27 -25.36
C GLU A 436 18.43 20.63 -24.57
N GLY A 437 19.58 21.30 -24.46
CA GLY A 437 20.73 20.75 -23.73
C GLY A 437 21.51 19.63 -24.44
N CYS A 438 21.20 19.26 -25.70
CA CYS A 438 21.99 18.34 -26.51
C CYS A 438 23.26 19.04 -27.03
N THR A 439 24.19 19.38 -26.13
CA THR A 439 25.31 20.25 -26.45
C THR A 439 26.38 19.65 -27.36
N SER A 440 26.46 18.33 -27.46
CA SER A 440 27.42 17.60 -28.32
C SER A 440 26.85 17.20 -29.68
N LEU A 441 25.53 17.40 -29.90
CA LEU A 441 24.86 16.95 -31.10
C LEU A 441 25.27 17.73 -32.35
N GLN A 442 25.69 17.03 -33.40
CA GLN A 442 26.19 17.63 -34.64
C GLN A 442 25.45 17.05 -35.86
N GLY A 443 25.27 17.88 -36.90
CA GLY A 443 24.82 17.44 -38.21
C GLY A 443 23.33 17.03 -38.32
N VAL A 444 22.54 17.29 -37.31
CA VAL A 444 21.10 17.00 -37.31
C VAL A 444 20.31 18.18 -37.83
N ASP A 445 19.45 17.97 -38.84
CA ASP A 445 18.52 19.00 -39.31
C ASP A 445 17.33 19.12 -38.35
N LEU A 446 17.44 20.07 -37.44
CA LEU A 446 16.40 20.36 -36.42
C LEU A 446 15.31 21.28 -36.94
N SER A 447 15.42 21.83 -38.15
CA SER A 447 14.46 22.78 -38.70
C SER A 447 13.03 22.24 -38.75
N ARG A 448 12.87 20.92 -38.94
CA ARG A 448 11.59 20.22 -38.97
C ARG A 448 10.86 20.20 -37.62
N PHE A 449 11.58 20.40 -36.52
CA PHE A 449 11.04 20.37 -35.16
C PHE A 449 10.86 21.78 -34.55
N GLN A 450 11.34 22.83 -35.25
CA GLN A 450 11.19 24.23 -34.87
C GLN A 450 9.88 24.75 -35.45
N ALA A 451 8.79 24.78 -34.67
CA ALA A 451 7.57 25.54 -35.00
C ALA A 451 6.65 25.65 -33.79
#